data_46b620e2f0982d0474d6396a2fabd5b5
#
_entry.id   46b620e2f0982d0474d6396a2fabd5b5
#
_cell.length_a   1.000
_cell.length_b   1.000
_cell.length_c   1.000
_cell.angle_alpha   90.00
_cell.angle_beta   90.00
_cell.angle_gamma   90.00
#
_symmetry.space_group_name_H-M   'P 1'
#
loop_
_entity.id
_entity.type
_entity.pdbx_description
1 polymer ?
#
loop_
_entity_poly.entity_id
_entity_poly.type
_entity_poly.pdbx_seq_one_letter_code
_entity_poly.pdbx_strand_id
1 'polypeptide(L)'
;MSLDSLNKAYTAGDFITGVILSINKSKTNLKYQLLVKVIGYYTFSTLKENPPRKKSVFFYNKSYTIQNEIFASIGANNQYRFKFPLTSDSCQQDFNSLYESYKGATVSVNYEIYAEANSAGKQFISKKKNIFVVVPGQGINPQFGRKRVSYQFTLDPTKITNVKIEQNKVPKFNIECFIDNINCCIDKPFNGFCNIKECSTDIKSIELQFLRNEKILHPEFQGVNETSEIQNLQIGDGNVIRNLEIPVFMIFPRNFSCANLDTKDCSLSFEMNLIIVLVNGVIIMDNYPVNLWRGG
;
A
#
# COMPACT_ATOMS: atom_id res chain seq x y z
N MET A 1 -15.95 -5.23 -23.42
CA MET A 1 -14.86 -6.02 -22.78
C MET A 1 -15.34 -6.51 -21.43
N SER A 2 -15.22 -7.81 -21.18
CA SER A 2 -15.39 -8.47 -19.88
C SER A 2 -14.08 -9.13 -19.48
N LEU A 3 -13.80 -9.19 -18.18
CA LEU A 3 -12.67 -9.93 -17.61
C LEU A 3 -13.22 -11.19 -16.97
N ASP A 4 -12.44 -12.27 -16.98
CA ASP A 4 -12.88 -13.56 -16.42
C ASP A 4 -12.78 -13.54 -14.88
N SER A 5 -11.85 -12.76 -14.30
CA SER A 5 -11.77 -12.54 -12.86
C SER A 5 -12.94 -11.69 -12.35
N LEU A 6 -13.76 -12.25 -11.46
CA LEU A 6 -14.95 -11.59 -10.89
C LEU A 6 -14.58 -10.35 -10.07
N ASN A 7 -13.55 -10.45 -9.25
CA ASN A 7 -13.06 -9.36 -8.38
C ASN A 7 -12.07 -8.43 -9.11
N LYS A 8 -11.68 -8.76 -10.34
CA LYS A 8 -10.67 -8.03 -11.14
C LYS A 8 -9.33 -7.87 -10.43
N ALA A 9 -9.00 -8.80 -9.53
CA ALA A 9 -7.70 -8.87 -8.86
C ALA A 9 -6.81 -9.90 -9.56
N TYR A 10 -5.53 -9.53 -9.72
CA TYR A 10 -4.51 -10.34 -10.39
C TYR A 10 -3.22 -10.29 -9.62
N THR A 11 -2.51 -11.39 -9.58
CA THR A 11 -1.16 -11.47 -8.99
C THR A 11 -0.11 -11.24 -10.08
N ALA A 12 0.99 -10.56 -9.75
CA ALA A 12 2.11 -10.44 -10.68
C ALA A 12 2.61 -11.83 -11.09
N GLY A 13 2.75 -12.06 -12.40
CA GLY A 13 3.03 -13.36 -13.00
C GLY A 13 1.80 -14.10 -13.52
N ASP A 14 0.59 -13.73 -13.09
CA ASP A 14 -0.64 -14.31 -13.60
C ASP A 14 -0.97 -13.86 -15.03
N PHE A 15 -1.94 -14.55 -15.62
CA PHE A 15 -2.52 -14.14 -16.90
C PHE A 15 -3.80 -13.34 -16.69
N ILE A 16 -3.90 -12.22 -17.35
CA ILE A 16 -5.17 -11.49 -17.50
C ILE A 16 -5.92 -12.08 -18.67
N THR A 17 -7.13 -12.58 -18.41
CA THR A 17 -7.98 -13.20 -19.42
C THR A 17 -9.32 -12.50 -19.52
N GLY A 18 -9.94 -12.57 -20.69
CA GLY A 18 -11.23 -11.96 -20.90
C GLY A 18 -11.73 -12.05 -22.33
N VAL A 19 -12.85 -11.36 -22.57
CA VAL A 19 -13.55 -11.34 -23.86
C VAL A 19 -13.87 -9.92 -24.28
N ILE A 20 -13.63 -9.63 -25.55
CA ILE A 20 -14.04 -8.39 -26.20
C ILE A 20 -15.16 -8.71 -27.18
N LEU A 21 -16.31 -8.09 -26.99
CA LEU A 21 -17.42 -8.10 -27.96
C LEU A 21 -17.28 -6.85 -28.81
N SER A 22 -17.21 -7.01 -30.12
CA SER A 22 -17.14 -5.95 -31.11
C SER A 22 -18.38 -6.02 -32.01
N ILE A 23 -19.13 -4.93 -32.07
CA ILE A 23 -20.31 -4.81 -32.93
C ILE A 23 -20.10 -3.63 -33.88
N ASN A 24 -20.06 -3.91 -35.17
CA ASN A 24 -20.00 -2.85 -36.16
C ASN A 24 -21.40 -2.21 -36.35
N LYS A 25 -21.59 -1.04 -35.73
CA LYS A 25 -22.80 -0.22 -35.85
C LYS A 25 -22.70 0.88 -36.93
N SER A 26 -21.57 0.92 -37.67
CA SER A 26 -21.40 1.91 -38.74
C SER A 26 -22.22 1.52 -39.99
N LYS A 27 -22.36 2.47 -40.89
CA LYS A 27 -23.00 2.24 -42.21
C LYS A 27 -22.03 1.71 -43.26
N THR A 28 -20.80 1.42 -42.87
CA THR A 28 -19.71 0.93 -43.74
C THR A 28 -18.98 -0.25 -43.11
N ASN A 29 -18.34 -1.05 -43.95
CA ASN A 29 -17.43 -2.06 -43.52
C ASN A 29 -16.19 -1.40 -42.87
N LEU A 30 -15.72 -1.99 -41.78
CA LEU A 30 -14.57 -1.47 -41.03
C LEU A 30 -13.38 -2.41 -41.15
N LYS A 31 -12.20 -1.83 -41.37
CA LYS A 31 -10.92 -2.51 -41.21
C LYS A 31 -10.21 -1.92 -40.01
N TYR A 32 -9.86 -2.74 -39.01
CA TYR A 32 -9.20 -2.28 -37.80
C TYR A 32 -8.29 -3.35 -37.18
N GLN A 33 -7.37 -2.88 -36.37
CA GLN A 33 -6.55 -3.70 -35.46
C GLN A 33 -7.19 -3.68 -34.07
N LEU A 34 -7.19 -4.82 -33.39
CA LEU A 34 -7.66 -4.93 -32.02
C LEU A 34 -6.48 -5.24 -31.10
N LEU A 35 -6.33 -4.43 -30.07
CA LEU A 35 -5.31 -4.62 -29.04
C LEU A 35 -5.86 -4.46 -27.63
N VAL A 36 -5.17 -5.06 -26.67
CA VAL A 36 -5.39 -4.87 -25.25
C VAL A 36 -4.13 -4.24 -24.67
N LYS A 37 -4.31 -3.23 -23.85
CA LYS A 37 -3.26 -2.46 -23.21
C LYS A 37 -3.48 -2.43 -21.72
N VAL A 38 -2.42 -2.63 -20.94
CA VAL A 38 -2.42 -2.44 -19.48
C VAL A 38 -1.52 -1.27 -19.13
N ILE A 39 -2.06 -0.36 -18.33
CA ILE A 39 -1.36 0.84 -17.86
C ILE A 39 -1.37 0.82 -16.35
N GLY A 40 -0.18 1.03 -15.74
CA GLY A 40 0.00 1.31 -14.32
C GLY A 40 0.49 2.74 -14.13
N TYR A 41 -0.08 3.44 -13.16
CA TYR A 41 0.30 4.82 -12.86
C TYR A 41 0.10 5.16 -11.39
N TYR A 42 0.98 6.03 -10.89
CA TYR A 42 0.78 6.73 -9.63
C TYR A 42 -0.20 7.87 -9.83
N THR A 43 -1.05 8.11 -8.85
CA THR A 43 -1.77 9.38 -8.73
C THR A 43 -1.29 10.08 -7.48
N PHE A 44 -0.73 11.27 -7.65
CA PHE A 44 -0.34 12.15 -6.56
C PHE A 44 -1.40 13.22 -6.35
N SER A 45 -1.67 13.55 -5.08
CA SER A 45 -2.65 14.56 -4.69
C SER A 45 -2.16 15.35 -3.50
N THR A 46 -2.30 16.68 -3.52
CA THR A 46 -2.06 17.52 -2.35
C THR A 46 -3.35 17.64 -1.54
N LEU A 47 -3.30 17.38 -0.23
CA LEU A 47 -4.48 17.51 0.64
C LEU A 47 -4.69 18.94 1.16
N LYS A 48 -3.60 19.72 1.27
CA LYS A 48 -3.59 21.04 1.93
C LYS A 48 -3.84 22.20 0.97
N GLU A 49 -3.94 21.94 -0.33
CA GLU A 49 -4.19 22.97 -1.36
C GLU A 49 -5.65 22.97 -1.78
N ASN A 50 -6.19 24.15 -2.08
CA ASN A 50 -7.54 24.31 -2.58
C ASN A 50 -7.53 25.16 -3.88
N PRO A 51 -7.81 24.57 -5.08
CA PRO A 51 -8.12 23.15 -5.29
C PRO A 51 -6.89 22.24 -5.14
N PRO A 52 -7.08 20.95 -4.77
CA PRO A 52 -5.97 20.00 -4.68
C PRO A 52 -5.29 19.81 -6.04
N ARG A 53 -3.96 19.90 -6.08
CA ARG A 53 -3.21 19.50 -7.28
C ARG A 53 -3.25 17.99 -7.42
N LYS A 54 -3.47 17.51 -8.64
CA LYS A 54 -3.43 16.07 -8.97
C LYS A 54 -2.58 15.85 -10.20
N LYS A 55 -1.78 14.79 -10.17
CA LYS A 55 -0.98 14.36 -11.31
C LYS A 55 -0.93 12.85 -11.37
N SER A 56 -0.95 12.31 -12.60
CA SER A 56 -0.71 10.90 -12.86
C SER A 56 0.66 10.72 -13.51
N VAL A 57 1.46 9.81 -12.97
CA VAL A 57 2.80 9.46 -13.48
C VAL A 57 2.78 7.99 -13.86
N PHE A 58 3.05 7.69 -15.13
CA PHE A 58 3.01 6.33 -15.66
C PHE A 58 4.31 5.60 -15.40
N PHE A 59 4.24 4.37 -14.87
CA PHE A 59 5.37 3.49 -14.64
C PHE A 59 5.25 2.15 -15.38
N TYR A 60 4.05 1.78 -15.84
CA TYR A 60 3.79 0.51 -16.52
C TYR A 60 2.93 0.74 -17.75
N ASN A 61 3.35 0.17 -18.89
CA ASN A 61 2.63 0.29 -20.15
C ASN A 61 2.95 -0.86 -21.07
N LYS A 62 2.08 -1.87 -21.12
CA LYS A 62 2.23 -3.00 -22.05
C LYS A 62 1.01 -3.15 -22.93
N SER A 63 1.26 -3.37 -24.23
CA SER A 63 0.24 -3.56 -25.26
C SER A 63 0.41 -4.92 -25.93
N TYR A 64 -0.73 -5.57 -26.15
CA TYR A 64 -0.78 -6.88 -26.80
C TYR A 64 -1.78 -6.83 -27.96
N THR A 65 -1.32 -7.18 -29.15
CA THR A 65 -2.21 -7.28 -30.31
C THR A 65 -2.98 -8.58 -30.24
N ILE A 66 -4.30 -8.46 -30.24
CA ILE A 66 -5.22 -9.60 -30.32
C ILE A 66 -5.33 -10.07 -31.78
N GLN A 67 -5.53 -9.11 -32.69
CA GLN A 67 -5.61 -9.36 -34.11
C GLN A 67 -5.18 -8.13 -34.90
N ASN A 68 -4.28 -8.33 -35.88
CA ASN A 68 -3.70 -7.24 -36.66
C ASN A 68 -4.69 -6.64 -37.66
N GLU A 69 -5.53 -7.48 -38.27
CA GLU A 69 -6.53 -7.03 -39.25
C GLU A 69 -7.86 -7.73 -39.02
N ILE A 70 -8.88 -6.94 -38.79
CA ILE A 70 -10.26 -7.37 -38.65
C ILE A 70 -11.06 -6.64 -39.74
N PHE A 71 -11.77 -7.43 -40.56
CA PHE A 71 -12.76 -6.91 -41.49
C PHE A 71 -14.14 -7.18 -40.89
N ALA A 72 -14.80 -6.11 -40.43
CA ALA A 72 -16.12 -6.21 -39.85
C ALA A 72 -17.17 -5.65 -40.81
N SER A 73 -18.01 -6.53 -41.34
CA SER A 73 -19.17 -6.17 -42.13
C SER A 73 -20.19 -5.37 -41.31
N ILE A 74 -21.07 -4.64 -41.96
CA ILE A 74 -22.17 -3.90 -41.30
C ILE A 74 -22.98 -4.86 -40.44
N GLY A 75 -23.21 -4.53 -39.17
CA GLY A 75 -23.97 -5.33 -38.23
C GLY A 75 -23.22 -6.56 -37.67
N ALA A 76 -21.97 -6.80 -38.09
CA ALA A 76 -21.21 -7.94 -37.59
C ALA A 76 -21.01 -7.85 -36.07
N ASN A 77 -21.25 -8.98 -35.39
CA ASN A 77 -21.03 -9.15 -33.95
C ASN A 77 -19.94 -10.22 -33.77
N ASN A 78 -18.75 -9.78 -33.40
CA ASN A 78 -17.59 -10.63 -33.26
C ASN A 78 -17.15 -10.71 -31.79
N GLN A 79 -16.68 -11.89 -31.40
CA GLN A 79 -16.18 -12.15 -30.05
C GLN A 79 -14.71 -12.56 -30.13
N TYR A 80 -13.85 -11.86 -29.36
CA TYR A 80 -12.42 -12.11 -29.30
C TYR A 80 -12.02 -12.43 -27.87
N ARG A 81 -11.47 -13.62 -27.67
CA ARG A 81 -10.85 -13.99 -26.38
C ARG A 81 -9.42 -13.50 -26.36
N PHE A 82 -8.96 -13.04 -25.19
CA PHE A 82 -7.58 -12.65 -24.98
C PHE A 82 -7.01 -13.26 -23.70
N LYS A 83 -5.70 -13.46 -23.72
CA LYS A 83 -4.89 -13.92 -22.60
C LYS A 83 -3.50 -13.31 -22.74
N PHE A 84 -3.06 -12.55 -21.73
CA PHE A 84 -1.68 -12.03 -21.71
C PHE A 84 -1.10 -12.05 -20.30
N PRO A 85 0.23 -12.20 -20.14
CA PRO A 85 0.87 -12.25 -18.84
C PRO A 85 1.00 -10.85 -18.23
N LEU A 86 0.77 -10.74 -16.92
CA LEU A 86 1.04 -9.56 -16.12
C LEU A 86 2.45 -9.66 -15.53
N THR A 87 3.46 -9.23 -16.28
CA THR A 87 4.89 -9.39 -15.93
C THR A 87 5.64 -8.07 -15.96
N SER A 88 6.62 -7.92 -15.07
CA SER A 88 7.61 -6.84 -15.15
C SER A 88 8.62 -7.09 -16.28
N ASP A 89 9.24 -6.02 -16.77
CA ASP A 89 10.41 -6.12 -17.64
C ASP A 89 11.69 -6.13 -16.79
N SER A 90 12.48 -7.17 -16.91
CA SER A 90 13.69 -7.37 -16.10
C SER A 90 14.86 -6.44 -16.44
N CYS A 91 14.77 -5.66 -17.52
CA CYS A 91 15.90 -4.92 -18.07
C CYS A 91 15.89 -3.40 -17.80
N GLN A 92 14.83 -2.83 -17.24
CA GLN A 92 14.76 -1.40 -16.96
C GLN A 92 14.28 -1.18 -15.51
N GLN A 93 15.17 -0.62 -14.69
CA GLN A 93 14.79 -0.16 -13.35
C GLN A 93 13.69 0.91 -13.49
N ASP A 94 12.61 0.75 -12.74
CA ASP A 94 11.46 1.65 -12.60
C ASP A 94 10.49 1.78 -13.78
N PHE A 95 10.83 1.37 -15.00
CA PHE A 95 9.88 1.36 -16.11
C PHE A 95 9.38 -0.06 -16.40
N ASN A 96 8.05 -0.22 -16.55
CA ASN A 96 7.37 -1.52 -16.64
C ASN A 96 7.59 -2.46 -15.45
N SER A 97 7.97 -1.91 -14.29
CA SER A 97 7.92 -2.63 -13.03
C SER A 97 6.48 -2.75 -12.53
N LEU A 98 6.17 -3.85 -11.83
CA LEU A 98 4.86 -4.00 -11.19
C LEU A 98 4.98 -3.63 -9.72
N TYR A 99 4.02 -2.84 -9.27
CA TYR A 99 3.83 -2.47 -7.86
C TYR A 99 2.43 -2.85 -7.41
N GLU A 100 2.26 -3.16 -6.14
CA GLU A 100 0.96 -3.49 -5.58
C GLU A 100 0.00 -2.31 -5.70
N SER A 101 -1.25 -2.59 -6.11
CA SER A 101 -2.30 -1.58 -6.15
C SER A 101 -2.57 -1.04 -4.75
N TYR A 102 -2.64 0.28 -4.64
CA TYR A 102 -2.77 0.96 -3.38
C TYR A 102 -3.61 2.23 -3.51
N LYS A 103 -4.36 2.55 -2.47
CA LYS A 103 -5.12 3.81 -2.40
C LYS A 103 -4.86 4.48 -1.05
N GLY A 104 -4.05 5.52 -1.07
CA GLY A 104 -3.72 6.34 0.09
C GLY A 104 -4.38 7.70 0.09
N ALA A 105 -3.91 8.55 0.98
CA ALA A 105 -4.35 9.94 1.13
C ALA A 105 -3.75 10.82 0.02
N THR A 106 -2.43 10.73 -0.19
CA THR A 106 -1.69 11.55 -1.17
C THR A 106 -1.14 10.74 -2.33
N VAL A 107 -0.90 9.44 -2.14
CA VAL A 107 -0.36 8.52 -3.16
C VAL A 107 -1.36 7.43 -3.44
N SER A 108 -1.56 7.09 -4.72
CA SER A 108 -2.30 5.89 -5.13
C SER A 108 -1.57 5.19 -6.27
N VAL A 109 -1.58 3.86 -6.26
CA VAL A 109 -1.03 2.99 -7.32
C VAL A 109 -2.20 2.33 -8.04
N ASN A 110 -2.40 2.69 -9.30
CA ASN A 110 -3.58 2.33 -10.07
C ASN A 110 -3.21 1.54 -11.31
N TYR A 111 -4.10 0.63 -11.71
CA TYR A 111 -3.99 -0.08 -12.98
C TYR A 111 -5.30 -0.05 -13.74
N GLU A 112 -5.19 0.18 -15.04
CA GLU A 112 -6.28 0.15 -15.99
C GLU A 112 -5.95 -0.78 -17.15
N ILE A 113 -6.93 -1.56 -17.56
CA ILE A 113 -6.88 -2.36 -18.79
C ILE A 113 -7.77 -1.71 -19.85
N TYR A 114 -7.25 -1.58 -21.04
CA TYR A 114 -7.93 -1.01 -22.21
C TYR A 114 -8.11 -2.06 -23.28
N ALA A 115 -9.27 -2.07 -23.94
CA ALA A 115 -9.46 -2.69 -25.23
C ALA A 115 -9.56 -1.56 -26.27
N GLU A 116 -8.67 -1.54 -27.23
CA GLU A 116 -8.54 -0.48 -28.23
C GLU A 116 -8.73 -1.03 -29.64
N ALA A 117 -9.49 -0.33 -30.45
CA ALA A 117 -9.61 -0.60 -31.88
C ALA A 117 -9.01 0.56 -32.67
N ASN A 118 -8.03 0.26 -33.51
CA ASN A 118 -7.28 1.24 -34.28
C ASN A 118 -7.48 0.99 -35.78
N SER A 119 -7.71 2.05 -36.54
CA SER A 119 -7.78 2.02 -38.01
C SER A 119 -6.87 3.08 -38.58
N ALA A 120 -6.06 2.70 -39.56
CA ALA A 120 -5.07 3.58 -40.22
C ALA A 120 -4.19 4.35 -39.20
N GLY A 121 -3.75 3.67 -38.12
CA GLY A 121 -2.90 4.26 -37.07
C GLY A 121 -3.64 5.21 -36.10
N LYS A 122 -4.95 5.39 -36.26
CA LYS A 122 -5.75 6.21 -35.35
C LYS A 122 -6.66 5.33 -34.49
N GLN A 123 -6.68 5.60 -33.19
CA GLN A 123 -7.62 4.99 -32.25
C GLN A 123 -9.02 5.56 -32.47
N PHE A 124 -10.02 4.71 -32.65
CA PHE A 124 -11.40 5.14 -32.83
C PHE A 124 -12.36 4.61 -31.74
N ILE A 125 -11.99 3.54 -31.04
CA ILE A 125 -12.75 3.02 -29.89
C ILE A 125 -11.77 2.61 -28.79
N SER A 126 -12.11 3.01 -27.56
CA SER A 126 -11.43 2.52 -26.36
C SER A 126 -12.45 2.21 -25.27
N LYS A 127 -12.29 1.08 -24.61
CA LYS A 127 -13.05 0.70 -23.41
C LYS A 127 -12.07 0.32 -22.34
N LYS A 128 -12.26 0.89 -21.13
CA LYS A 128 -11.36 0.64 -19.99
C LYS A 128 -12.08 -0.02 -18.81
N LYS A 129 -11.28 -0.71 -18.01
CA LYS A 129 -11.67 -1.23 -16.69
C LYS A 129 -10.49 -1.09 -15.73
N ASN A 130 -10.80 -0.80 -14.47
CA ASN A 130 -9.80 -0.83 -13.40
C ASN A 130 -9.56 -2.28 -12.99
N ILE A 131 -8.32 -2.59 -12.68
CA ILE A 131 -7.89 -3.87 -12.12
C ILE A 131 -7.08 -3.63 -10.85
N PHE A 132 -7.01 -4.62 -9.98
CA PHE A 132 -6.20 -4.61 -8.78
C PHE A 132 -5.04 -5.59 -8.95
N VAL A 133 -3.82 -5.15 -8.66
CA VAL A 133 -2.60 -5.94 -8.82
C VAL A 133 -1.98 -6.19 -7.46
N VAL A 134 -1.65 -7.45 -7.17
CA VAL A 134 -0.90 -7.90 -6.00
C VAL A 134 0.48 -8.33 -6.46
N VAL A 135 1.52 -7.91 -5.75
CA VAL A 135 2.91 -8.22 -6.12
C VAL A 135 3.58 -8.99 -4.97
N PRO A 136 3.63 -10.35 -5.04
CA PRO A 136 4.32 -11.15 -4.06
C PRO A 136 5.80 -10.75 -3.94
N GLY A 137 6.28 -10.65 -2.70
CA GLY A 137 7.65 -10.24 -2.43
C GLY A 137 7.90 -8.73 -2.46
N GLN A 138 6.92 -7.90 -2.83
CA GLN A 138 7.07 -6.45 -2.69
C GLN A 138 7.32 -6.09 -1.22
N GLY A 139 8.17 -5.11 -0.97
CA GLY A 139 8.52 -4.64 0.38
C GLY A 139 9.55 -5.51 1.10
N ILE A 140 10.05 -6.59 0.49
CA ILE A 140 11.14 -7.38 1.08
C ILE A 140 12.36 -6.47 1.23
N ASN A 141 12.77 -6.27 2.50
CA ASN A 141 13.95 -5.48 2.81
C ASN A 141 15.21 -6.22 2.35
N PRO A 142 16.10 -5.60 1.55
CA PRO A 142 17.33 -6.24 1.07
C PRO A 142 18.25 -6.73 2.20
N GLN A 143 18.27 -6.04 3.34
CA GLN A 143 19.10 -6.36 4.48
C GLN A 143 18.60 -7.60 5.24
N PHE A 144 17.29 -7.71 5.40
CA PHE A 144 16.68 -8.77 6.23
C PHE A 144 16.11 -9.90 5.39
N GLY A 145 15.81 -9.67 4.11
CA GLY A 145 15.08 -10.61 3.29
C GLY A 145 13.71 -10.92 3.90
N ARG A 146 13.41 -12.20 4.11
CA ARG A 146 12.19 -12.67 4.81
C ARG A 146 12.47 -13.10 6.26
N LYS A 147 13.65 -12.81 6.78
CA LYS A 147 14.04 -13.21 8.14
C LYS A 147 13.26 -12.39 9.18
N ARG A 148 12.96 -13.06 10.29
CA ARG A 148 12.39 -12.42 11.47
C ARG A 148 13.44 -11.53 12.11
N VAL A 149 13.02 -10.32 12.50
CA VAL A 149 13.86 -9.34 13.19
C VAL A 149 13.11 -8.91 14.44
N SER A 150 13.50 -9.46 15.58
CA SER A 150 12.94 -9.07 16.88
C SER A 150 13.54 -7.74 17.34
N TYR A 151 12.78 -7.01 18.13
CA TYR A 151 13.20 -5.73 18.70
C TYR A 151 12.84 -5.67 20.19
N GLN A 152 13.84 -5.38 21.02
CA GLN A 152 13.66 -5.22 22.46
C GLN A 152 14.10 -3.84 22.88
N PHE A 153 13.32 -3.21 23.74
CA PHE A 153 13.59 -1.86 24.23
C PHE A 153 13.01 -1.67 25.64
N THR A 154 13.52 -0.65 26.32
CA THR A 154 13.04 -0.24 27.65
C THR A 154 12.58 1.20 27.60
N LEU A 155 11.40 1.47 28.15
CA LEU A 155 10.88 2.82 28.37
C LEU A 155 11.18 3.21 29.81
N ASP A 156 11.91 4.30 29.97
CA ASP A 156 12.24 4.92 31.22
C ASP A 156 12.13 6.46 31.15
N PRO A 157 12.19 7.20 32.27
CA PRO A 157 12.02 8.67 32.28
C PRO A 157 13.00 9.44 31.38
N THR A 158 14.15 8.89 31.04
CA THR A 158 15.14 9.56 30.18
C THR A 158 14.67 9.68 28.73
N LYS A 159 13.72 8.85 28.31
CA LYS A 159 13.12 8.85 26.96
C LYS A 159 12.01 9.85 26.76
N ILE A 160 11.53 10.53 27.82
CA ILE A 160 10.52 11.57 27.69
C ILE A 160 11.14 12.83 27.14
N THR A 161 10.75 13.18 25.92
CA THR A 161 11.20 14.40 25.22
C THR A 161 10.20 15.56 25.28
N ASN A 162 9.07 15.39 25.96
CA ASN A 162 8.04 16.42 26.05
C ASN A 162 8.50 17.57 26.93
N VAL A 163 8.98 18.65 26.33
CA VAL A 163 9.54 19.86 26.95
C VAL A 163 8.52 20.60 27.86
N LYS A 164 7.23 20.30 27.74
CA LYS A 164 6.16 20.95 28.52
C LYS A 164 5.96 20.34 29.91
N ILE A 165 6.60 19.23 30.21
CA ILE A 165 6.49 18.58 31.52
C ILE A 165 7.76 18.88 32.30
N GLU A 166 7.60 19.53 33.46
CA GLU A 166 8.70 19.74 34.40
C GLU A 166 9.30 18.38 34.81
N GLN A 167 10.60 18.20 34.71
CA GLN A 167 11.27 16.91 35.00
C GLN A 167 10.94 16.33 36.38
N ASN A 168 10.67 17.19 37.36
CA ASN A 168 10.26 16.80 38.71
C ASN A 168 8.83 16.23 38.80
N LYS A 169 8.01 16.42 37.77
CA LYS A 169 6.65 15.88 37.66
C LYS A 169 6.55 14.60 36.87
N VAL A 170 7.66 14.17 36.25
CA VAL A 170 7.71 12.90 35.54
C VAL A 170 7.81 11.78 36.57
N PRO A 171 6.86 10.83 36.61
CA PRO A 171 6.90 9.72 37.53
C PRO A 171 8.08 8.79 37.21
N LYS A 172 8.53 8.04 38.20
CA LYS A 172 9.47 6.93 37.95
C LYS A 172 8.71 5.80 37.28
N PHE A 173 9.27 5.26 36.22
CA PHE A 173 8.75 4.08 35.53
C PHE A 173 9.89 3.29 34.87
N ASN A 174 9.68 1.99 34.73
CA ASN A 174 10.53 1.08 33.96
C ASN A 174 9.61 0.06 33.29
N ILE A 175 9.60 0.08 31.94
CA ILE A 175 8.71 -0.75 31.12
C ILE A 175 9.56 -1.45 30.08
N GLU A 176 9.60 -2.77 30.14
CA GLU A 176 10.29 -3.60 29.16
C GLU A 176 9.34 -4.02 28.06
N CYS A 177 9.75 -3.85 26.83
CA CYS A 177 8.97 -4.18 25.65
C CYS A 177 9.75 -5.10 24.72
N PHE A 178 9.03 -6.04 24.14
CA PHE A 178 9.56 -6.97 23.15
C PHE A 178 8.62 -7.03 21.97
N ILE A 179 9.13 -6.77 20.78
CA ILE A 179 8.43 -6.95 19.52
C ILE A 179 9.01 -8.15 18.81
N ASP A 180 8.13 -9.06 18.46
CA ASP A 180 8.45 -10.35 17.90
C ASP A 180 9.14 -10.24 16.54
N ASN A 181 8.63 -9.34 15.70
CA ASN A 181 9.13 -9.11 14.36
C ASN A 181 8.75 -7.74 13.84
N ILE A 182 9.75 -6.92 13.50
CA ILE A 182 9.56 -5.63 12.81
C ILE A 182 9.65 -5.76 11.28
N ASN A 183 10.06 -6.93 10.77
CA ASN A 183 10.09 -7.25 9.33
C ASN A 183 8.88 -8.15 8.99
N CYS A 184 7.71 -7.54 8.95
CA CYS A 184 6.42 -8.22 8.99
C CYS A 184 5.91 -8.62 7.60
N CYS A 185 5.47 -9.87 7.47
CA CYS A 185 4.58 -10.24 6.38
C CYS A 185 3.19 -9.66 6.66
N ILE A 186 2.64 -8.88 5.73
CA ILE A 186 1.35 -8.19 5.89
C ILE A 186 0.16 -9.15 6.14
N ASP A 187 0.31 -10.42 5.75
CA ASP A 187 -0.72 -11.44 5.93
C ASP A 187 -0.65 -12.12 7.31
N LYS A 188 0.32 -11.73 8.15
CA LYS A 188 0.52 -12.26 9.50
C LYS A 188 0.29 -11.17 10.54
N PRO A 189 -0.14 -11.53 11.77
CA PRO A 189 -0.31 -10.55 12.83
C PRO A 189 1.04 -9.98 13.29
N PHE A 190 0.98 -8.74 13.78
CA PHE A 190 2.05 -8.12 14.56
C PHE A 190 1.92 -8.59 16.01
N ASN A 191 3.01 -9.05 16.61
CA ASN A 191 3.01 -9.62 17.95
C ASN A 191 4.18 -9.07 18.78
N GLY A 192 3.97 -9.07 20.08
CA GLY A 192 4.95 -8.71 21.09
C GLY A 192 4.36 -8.77 22.48
N PHE A 193 5.06 -8.21 23.43
CA PHE A 193 4.54 -7.95 24.79
C PHE A 193 5.17 -6.69 25.37
N CYS A 194 4.51 -6.09 26.34
CA CYS A 194 5.08 -5.12 27.24
C CYS A 194 4.92 -5.59 28.69
N ASN A 195 5.90 -5.29 29.53
CA ASN A 195 5.92 -5.65 30.93
C ASN A 195 6.23 -4.42 31.79
N ILE A 196 5.29 -4.02 32.60
CA ILE A 196 5.43 -2.88 33.50
C ILE A 196 6.17 -3.34 34.75
N LYS A 197 7.48 -3.13 34.80
CA LYS A 197 8.30 -3.48 35.99
C LYS A 197 8.04 -2.54 37.15
N GLU A 198 8.04 -1.25 36.86
CA GLU A 198 7.80 -0.19 37.82
C GLU A 198 7.00 0.95 37.19
N CYS A 199 6.06 1.52 37.91
CA CYS A 199 5.42 2.78 37.58
C CYS A 199 4.84 3.36 38.86
N SER A 200 5.35 4.55 39.27
CA SER A 200 4.95 5.23 40.49
C SER A 200 3.59 5.93 40.38
N THR A 201 3.01 5.98 39.19
CA THR A 201 1.69 6.53 38.92
C THR A 201 0.83 5.47 38.25
N ASP A 202 -0.48 5.48 38.48
CA ASP A 202 -1.40 4.58 37.84
C ASP A 202 -1.44 4.80 36.33
N ILE A 203 -1.56 3.71 35.59
CA ILE A 203 -1.72 3.72 34.14
C ILE A 203 -3.20 3.90 33.84
N LYS A 204 -3.52 4.77 32.87
CA LYS A 204 -4.86 4.97 32.37
C LYS A 204 -5.18 4.07 31.19
N SER A 205 -4.27 4.01 30.22
CA SER A 205 -4.40 3.13 29.04
C SER A 205 -3.02 2.76 28.45
N ILE A 206 -2.98 1.65 27.75
CA ILE A 206 -1.87 1.25 26.88
C ILE A 206 -2.45 1.06 25.49
N GLU A 207 -1.88 1.74 24.50
CA GLU A 207 -2.39 1.80 23.14
C GLU A 207 -1.30 1.42 22.14
N LEU A 208 -1.71 0.74 21.09
CA LEU A 208 -0.86 0.41 19.93
C LEU A 208 -1.41 1.15 18.71
N GLN A 209 -0.65 2.09 18.18
CA GLN A 209 -1.03 2.93 17.07
C GLN A 209 -0.21 2.56 15.83
N PHE A 210 -0.89 2.26 14.73
CA PHE A 210 -0.29 1.94 13.45
C PHE A 210 -0.39 3.13 12.50
N LEU A 211 0.76 3.59 12.03
CA LEU A 211 0.91 4.76 11.18
C LEU A 211 1.38 4.36 9.78
N ARG A 212 0.94 5.11 8.81
CA ARG A 212 1.37 5.05 7.42
C ARG A 212 1.96 6.39 7.01
N ASN A 213 3.16 6.37 6.45
CA ASN A 213 3.85 7.53 5.90
C ASN A 213 3.83 7.48 4.37
N GLU A 214 3.25 8.48 3.74
CA GLU A 214 3.23 8.68 2.30
C GLU A 214 4.13 9.85 1.96
N LYS A 215 5.15 9.61 1.14
CA LYS A 215 6.08 10.64 0.70
C LYS A 215 6.10 10.70 -0.82
N ILE A 216 5.86 11.89 -1.38
CA ILE A 216 5.98 12.14 -2.81
C ILE A 216 7.38 12.71 -3.08
N LEU A 217 8.14 12.02 -3.95
CA LEU A 217 9.50 12.40 -4.35
C LEU A 217 9.52 13.09 -5.72
N HIS A 218 8.39 13.09 -6.44
CA HIS A 218 8.28 13.72 -7.74
C HIS A 218 8.54 15.24 -7.66
N PRO A 219 9.36 15.83 -8.57
CA PRO A 219 9.83 17.22 -8.47
C PRO A 219 8.71 18.27 -8.32
N GLU A 220 7.55 18.07 -8.95
CA GLU A 220 6.42 18.99 -8.85
C GLU A 220 5.68 18.95 -7.50
N PHE A 221 5.96 17.97 -6.65
CA PHE A 221 5.31 17.77 -5.35
C PHE A 221 6.33 17.68 -4.20
N GLN A 222 7.50 18.30 -4.37
CA GLN A 222 8.56 18.25 -3.35
C GLN A 222 8.05 18.71 -1.98
N GLY A 223 8.41 17.94 -0.95
CA GLY A 223 8.05 18.23 0.43
C GLY A 223 6.65 17.77 0.85
N VAL A 224 5.89 17.12 -0.02
CA VAL A 224 4.60 16.51 0.37
C VAL A 224 4.86 15.20 1.09
N ASN A 225 4.74 15.25 2.41
CA ASN A 225 4.78 14.09 3.30
C ASN A 225 3.47 14.08 4.10
N GLU A 226 2.82 12.94 4.16
CA GLU A 226 1.60 12.77 4.93
C GLU A 226 1.71 11.51 5.80
N THR A 227 1.51 11.71 7.10
CA THR A 227 1.39 10.61 8.06
C THR A 227 -0.07 10.44 8.42
N SER A 228 -0.59 9.25 8.28
CA SER A 228 -1.98 8.90 8.59
C SER A 228 -2.02 7.80 9.62
N GLU A 229 -2.83 7.98 10.66
CA GLU A 229 -3.20 6.90 11.56
C GLU A 229 -4.11 5.92 10.82
N ILE A 230 -3.71 4.66 10.75
CA ILE A 230 -4.47 3.58 10.12
C ILE A 230 -5.35 2.89 11.13
N GLN A 231 -4.79 2.64 12.31
CA GLN A 231 -5.48 1.93 13.39
C GLN A 231 -4.86 2.33 14.73
N ASN A 232 -5.72 2.46 15.73
CA ASN A 232 -5.34 2.58 17.14
C ASN A 232 -6.09 1.52 17.94
N LEU A 233 -5.37 0.71 18.70
CA LEU A 233 -5.89 -0.35 19.55
C LEU A 233 -5.51 -0.10 20.99
N GLN A 234 -6.48 -0.03 21.88
CA GLN A 234 -6.25 -0.08 23.30
C GLN A 234 -5.99 -1.53 23.72
N ILE A 235 -4.76 -1.83 24.14
CA ILE A 235 -4.31 -3.18 24.55
C ILE A 235 -4.30 -3.36 26.08
N GLY A 236 -4.36 -2.26 26.81
CA GLY A 236 -4.51 -2.25 28.27
C GLY A 236 -5.43 -1.14 28.73
N ASP A 237 -6.33 -1.44 29.66
CA ASP A 237 -7.27 -0.50 30.27
C ASP A 237 -7.02 -0.40 31.77
N GLY A 238 -6.91 0.84 32.27
CA GLY A 238 -6.68 1.11 33.68
C GLY A 238 -5.30 0.69 34.19
N ASN A 239 -5.18 0.58 35.51
CA ASN A 239 -3.91 0.30 36.18
C ASN A 239 -3.58 -1.21 36.10
N VAL A 240 -2.82 -1.59 35.09
CA VAL A 240 -2.43 -2.98 34.83
C VAL A 240 -1.48 -3.55 35.88
N ILE A 241 -1.52 -4.88 36.04
CA ILE A 241 -0.69 -5.61 37.00
C ILE A 241 0.79 -5.48 36.64
N ARG A 242 1.63 -5.21 37.64
CA ARG A 242 3.09 -5.12 37.47
C ARG A 242 3.70 -6.51 37.31
N ASN A 243 4.78 -6.58 36.55
CA ASN A 243 5.52 -7.82 36.25
C ASN A 243 4.69 -8.90 35.53
N LEU A 244 3.60 -8.49 34.86
CA LEU A 244 2.82 -9.34 33.97
C LEU A 244 3.09 -8.93 32.51
N GLU A 245 3.30 -9.91 31.65
CA GLU A 245 3.41 -9.66 30.21
C GLU A 245 2.03 -9.32 29.62
N ILE A 246 1.90 -8.10 29.12
CA ILE A 246 0.70 -7.62 28.42
C ILE A 246 0.90 -7.86 26.94
N PRO A 247 0.03 -8.65 26.28
CA PRO A 247 0.19 -8.94 24.87
C PRO A 247 0.08 -7.68 24.00
N VAL A 248 1.04 -7.50 23.10
CA VAL A 248 0.97 -6.53 22.00
C VAL A 248 0.58 -7.31 20.75
N PHE A 249 -0.62 -7.04 20.23
CA PHE A 249 -1.17 -7.80 19.12
C PHE A 249 -1.97 -6.89 18.18
N MET A 250 -1.71 -7.00 16.86
CA MET A 250 -2.48 -6.30 15.85
C MET A 250 -2.54 -7.11 14.55
N ILE A 251 -3.72 -7.14 13.90
CA ILE A 251 -3.88 -7.60 12.53
C ILE A 251 -3.83 -6.38 11.62
N PHE A 252 -2.96 -6.40 10.61
CA PHE A 252 -2.86 -5.29 9.66
C PHE A 252 -4.15 -5.14 8.85
N PRO A 253 -4.75 -3.93 8.80
CA PRO A 253 -5.99 -3.69 8.06
C PRO A 253 -5.78 -3.80 6.55
N ARG A 254 -6.38 -4.79 5.91
CA ARG A 254 -6.17 -5.12 4.48
C ARG A 254 -6.48 -3.97 3.52
N ASN A 255 -7.45 -3.14 3.84
CA ASN A 255 -7.88 -2.05 2.95
C ASN A 255 -6.98 -0.82 2.98
N PHE A 256 -6.17 -0.66 4.03
CA PHE A 256 -5.37 0.54 4.31
C PHE A 256 -3.87 0.27 4.39
N SER A 257 -3.47 -0.99 4.30
CA SER A 257 -2.09 -1.44 4.34
C SER A 257 -1.70 -2.07 3.01
N CYS A 258 -0.48 -1.80 2.58
CA CYS A 258 0.17 -2.46 1.45
C CYS A 258 1.60 -2.82 1.87
N ALA A 259 2.33 -3.52 1.02
CA ALA A 259 3.75 -3.69 1.22
C ALA A 259 4.49 -2.36 1.11
N ASN A 260 5.60 -2.21 1.82
CA ASN A 260 6.47 -1.04 1.66
C ASN A 260 6.80 -0.83 0.18
N LEU A 261 6.83 0.43 -0.22
CA LEU A 261 7.17 0.84 -1.57
C LEU A 261 8.25 1.92 -1.50
N ASP A 262 9.31 1.74 -2.26
CA ASP A 262 10.34 2.75 -2.44
C ASP A 262 10.69 2.84 -3.92
N THR A 263 10.39 3.99 -4.52
CA THR A 263 10.60 4.29 -5.93
C THR A 263 11.19 5.68 -6.08
N LYS A 264 11.65 6.03 -7.28
CA LYS A 264 12.13 7.39 -7.55
C LYS A 264 11.07 8.49 -7.40
N ASP A 265 9.78 8.14 -7.55
CA ASP A 265 8.67 9.11 -7.57
C ASP A 265 7.91 9.20 -6.23
N CYS A 266 7.91 8.11 -5.43
CA CYS A 266 7.24 8.09 -4.13
C CYS A 266 7.74 6.97 -3.23
N SER A 267 7.51 7.12 -1.92
CA SER A 267 7.72 6.04 -0.95
C SER A 267 6.52 5.90 -0.01
N LEU A 268 6.27 4.64 0.38
CA LEU A 268 5.28 4.26 1.38
C LEU A 268 5.97 3.44 2.45
N SER A 269 5.87 3.88 3.70
CA SER A 269 6.44 3.21 4.85
C SER A 269 5.47 3.19 6.01
N PHE A 270 5.73 2.33 6.98
CA PHE A 270 4.86 2.13 8.12
C PHE A 270 5.64 2.20 9.42
N GLU A 271 4.95 2.65 10.47
CA GLU A 271 5.50 2.79 11.80
C GLU A 271 4.48 2.31 12.83
N MET A 272 4.98 1.92 13.98
CA MET A 272 4.18 1.52 15.12
C MET A 272 4.56 2.38 16.32
N ASN A 273 3.57 2.95 16.99
CA ASN A 273 3.74 3.59 18.28
C ASN A 273 3.17 2.71 19.39
N LEU A 274 3.95 2.50 20.44
CA LEU A 274 3.45 2.04 21.71
C LEU A 274 3.25 3.28 22.61
N ILE A 275 2.01 3.52 23.03
CA ILE A 275 1.62 4.70 23.79
C ILE A 275 1.09 4.24 25.13
N ILE A 276 1.64 4.80 26.22
CA ILE A 276 1.17 4.55 27.59
C ILE A 276 0.74 5.87 28.19
N VAL A 277 -0.53 5.97 28.53
CA VAL A 277 -1.13 7.16 29.14
C VAL A 277 -1.23 6.94 30.63
N LEU A 278 -0.68 7.85 31.42
CA LEU A 278 -0.77 7.83 32.88
C LEU A 278 -1.94 8.67 33.37
N VAL A 279 -2.47 8.37 34.57
CA VAL A 279 -3.62 9.08 35.16
C VAL A 279 -3.33 10.56 35.39
N ASN A 280 -2.07 10.93 35.65
CA ASN A 280 -1.65 12.32 35.80
C ASN A 280 -1.51 13.10 34.49
N GLY A 281 -1.85 12.47 33.34
CA GLY A 281 -1.78 13.07 32.01
C GLY A 281 -0.43 12.97 31.31
N VAL A 282 0.58 12.34 31.92
CA VAL A 282 1.85 12.05 31.24
C VAL A 282 1.63 10.97 30.17
N ILE A 283 2.17 11.20 28.98
CA ILE A 283 2.17 10.26 27.87
C ILE A 283 3.59 9.78 27.62
N ILE A 284 3.79 8.48 27.67
CA ILE A 284 5.03 7.80 27.34
C ILE A 284 4.81 7.18 25.96
N MET A 285 5.67 7.48 25.00
CA MET A 285 5.54 6.96 23.64
C MET A 285 6.90 6.56 23.08
N ASP A 286 6.94 5.43 22.44
CA ASP A 286 8.06 5.01 21.60
C ASP A 286 7.58 4.70 20.19
N ASN A 287 8.36 5.11 19.20
CA ASN A 287 8.08 4.93 17.78
C ASN A 287 9.14 4.02 17.16
N TYR A 288 8.72 3.07 16.37
CA TYR A 288 9.64 2.20 15.64
C TYR A 288 9.13 1.89 14.23
N PRO A 289 10.03 1.82 13.24
CA PRO A 289 9.67 1.49 11.88
C PRO A 289 9.26 0.01 11.77
N VAL A 290 8.24 -0.25 10.99
CA VAL A 290 7.78 -1.59 10.63
C VAL A 290 7.95 -1.79 9.14
N ASN A 291 8.75 -2.77 8.74
CA ASN A 291 8.87 -3.13 7.34
C ASN A 291 7.76 -4.13 6.98
N LEU A 292 6.84 -3.72 6.10
CA LEU A 292 5.79 -4.59 5.59
C LEU A 292 6.15 -5.15 4.23
N TRP A 293 6.05 -6.47 4.08
CA TRP A 293 6.22 -7.13 2.80
C TRP A 293 5.05 -8.06 2.48
N ARG A 294 4.77 -8.23 1.17
CA ARG A 294 3.69 -9.09 0.70
C ARG A 294 4.14 -10.56 0.68
N GLY A 295 3.37 -11.42 1.34
CA GLY A 295 3.51 -12.85 1.21
C GLY A 295 3.25 -13.36 -0.22
N GLY A 296 3.58 -14.59 -0.49
CA GLY A 296 3.32 -15.27 -1.77
C GLY A 296 2.57 -16.56 -1.54
#